data_36b61fbe8463892a07343b11eecd8ead
#
_entry.id   36b61fbe8463892a07343b11eecd8ead
#
_cell.length_a   1.000
_cell.length_b   1.000
_cell.length_c   1.000
_cell.angle_alpha   90.00
_cell.angle_beta   90.00
_cell.angle_gamma   90.00
#
_symmetry.space_group_name_H-M   'P 1'
#
loop_
_entity.id
_entity.type
_entity.pdbx_description
1 polymer ?
#
loop_
_entity_poly.entity_id
_entity_poly.type
_entity_poly.pdbx_seq_one_letter_code
_entity_poly.pdbx_strand_id
1 'polypeptide(L)'
;MAEQKNVQEQDINQLIKVRRDKLKELQENGKDPFQITKYDVTNHSTDIKDDFDAFEGKEVSIAGRMMFKRVMGKASFCNVQDLKGSIQAYVARDEIGEDSYKDFKKYDIGDILGIKGKVFKTKTGEISIHASEVTLLSKSLQILPEKFHGLTDTDTRYRQRYVDLIMNQDSKQTFIKRSQIIKEIRNFLAGRDFMEVETPMLVSNAGGAAARPFETHYNALNEDVKLRISLELYLKRLIVGGLERVYEIGRVFRNEGVDTRHNPEFTLMELYQAYTDYEGMMELTESMFRYLAEKVCGTTKITYNGIEIDLGKPFERLTMNDAIKKYAGIDFDTITDDEAAKALAREHHIEFEERHTKGDIINLFFEEFCEKELIQPTFIMDHPVAISPLTKKKPSDPTKVERFELFINTWEMCNAYSELNDPIDQRERFAAQDAAFEAGDEEANHTDEDFLNALEIGMPPTGGIGYGIDRLVMLLTDSPAIRDVLLFPTMKSLDK
;
A
#
# COMPACT_ATOMS: atom_id res chain seq x y z
N MET A 1 20.59 -26.80 -21.03
CA MET A 1 19.85 -25.61 -20.57
C MET A 1 19.95 -24.42 -21.53
N ALA A 2 21.12 -24.02 -22.03
CA ALA A 2 21.26 -22.93 -23.01
C ALA A 2 20.59 -23.22 -24.38
N GLU A 3 20.71 -24.42 -24.91
CA GLU A 3 20.08 -24.84 -26.16
C GLU A 3 18.54 -24.91 -26.04
N GLN A 4 18.00 -25.37 -24.93
CA GLN A 4 16.56 -25.39 -24.68
C GLN A 4 15.96 -23.96 -24.54
N LYS A 5 16.69 -23.02 -23.90
CA LYS A 5 16.28 -21.61 -23.86
C LYS A 5 16.28 -20.99 -25.27
N ASN A 6 17.27 -21.29 -26.09
CA ASN A 6 17.38 -20.74 -27.43
C ASN A 6 16.27 -21.24 -28.39
N VAL A 7 15.84 -22.50 -28.23
CA VAL A 7 14.70 -23.08 -28.98
C VAL A 7 13.39 -22.43 -28.53
N GLN A 8 13.17 -22.27 -27.21
CA GLN A 8 11.97 -21.61 -26.68
C GLN A 8 11.86 -20.13 -27.15
N GLU A 9 12.96 -19.37 -27.15
CA GLU A 9 12.97 -17.99 -27.65
C GLU A 9 12.67 -17.90 -29.14
N GLN A 10 13.16 -18.82 -29.96
CA GLN A 10 12.86 -18.89 -31.39
C GLN A 10 11.38 -19.21 -31.63
N ASP A 11 10.79 -20.14 -30.90
CA ASP A 11 9.36 -20.49 -30.98
C ASP A 11 8.47 -19.32 -30.57
N ILE A 12 8.83 -18.60 -29.51
CA ILE A 12 8.11 -17.40 -29.05
C ILE A 12 8.15 -16.30 -30.10
N ASN A 13 9.30 -16.02 -30.67
CA ASN A 13 9.46 -15.02 -31.73
C ASN A 13 8.65 -15.36 -32.98
N GLN A 14 8.56 -16.63 -33.34
CA GLN A 14 7.74 -17.10 -34.46
C GLN A 14 6.25 -16.92 -34.16
N LEU A 15 5.78 -17.22 -32.96
CA LEU A 15 4.37 -17.00 -32.56
C LEU A 15 4.02 -15.51 -32.55
N ILE A 16 4.91 -14.66 -32.05
CA ILE A 16 4.72 -13.19 -32.10
C ILE A 16 4.60 -12.70 -33.53
N LYS A 17 5.44 -13.22 -34.45
CA LYS A 17 5.36 -12.90 -35.88
C LYS A 17 4.01 -13.29 -36.45
N VAL A 18 3.52 -14.51 -36.18
CA VAL A 18 2.19 -14.97 -36.62
C VAL A 18 1.09 -14.03 -36.14
N ARG A 19 1.14 -13.54 -34.91
CA ARG A 19 0.14 -12.59 -34.38
C ARG A 19 0.18 -11.24 -35.11
N ARG A 20 1.38 -10.76 -35.43
CA ARG A 20 1.57 -9.53 -36.22
C ARG A 20 1.05 -9.70 -37.64
N ASP A 21 1.29 -10.84 -38.29
CA ASP A 21 0.79 -11.14 -39.60
C ASP A 21 -0.74 -11.18 -39.65
N LYS A 22 -1.38 -11.80 -38.62
CA LYS A 22 -2.84 -11.77 -38.44
C LYS A 22 -3.39 -10.35 -38.26
N LEU A 23 -2.71 -9.49 -37.52
CA LEU A 23 -3.11 -8.09 -37.37
C LEU A 23 -3.03 -7.36 -38.74
N LYS A 24 -1.94 -7.56 -39.48
CA LYS A 24 -1.78 -6.97 -40.81
C LYS A 24 -2.90 -7.42 -41.76
N GLU A 25 -3.25 -8.73 -41.76
CA GLU A 25 -4.38 -9.25 -42.53
C GLU A 25 -5.71 -8.56 -42.19
N LEU A 26 -5.96 -8.34 -40.87
CA LEU A 26 -7.16 -7.63 -40.42
C LEU A 26 -7.18 -6.18 -40.91
N GLN A 27 -6.04 -5.48 -40.83
CA GLN A 27 -5.89 -4.10 -41.27
C GLN A 27 -6.12 -3.96 -42.78
N GLU A 28 -5.51 -4.85 -43.58
CA GLU A 28 -5.67 -4.87 -45.04
C GLU A 28 -7.11 -5.14 -45.50
N ASN A 29 -7.88 -5.89 -44.65
CA ASN A 29 -9.30 -6.18 -44.89
C ASN A 29 -10.26 -5.14 -44.28
N GLY A 30 -9.77 -4.00 -43.79
CA GLY A 30 -10.58 -2.93 -43.21
C GLY A 30 -11.21 -3.31 -41.83
N LYS A 31 -10.64 -4.28 -41.12
CA LYS A 31 -11.09 -4.78 -39.83
C LYS A 31 -10.05 -4.49 -38.74
N ASP A 32 -9.39 -3.34 -38.79
CA ASP A 32 -8.37 -2.95 -37.83
C ASP A 32 -9.00 -2.70 -36.46
N PRO A 33 -8.71 -3.53 -35.45
CA PRO A 33 -9.29 -3.36 -34.10
C PRO A 33 -8.87 -2.06 -33.43
N PHE A 34 -7.72 -1.50 -33.80
CA PHE A 34 -7.20 -0.27 -33.20
C PHE A 34 -7.88 1.02 -33.72
N GLN A 35 -8.79 0.90 -34.70
CA GLN A 35 -9.66 2.00 -35.11
C GLN A 35 -10.93 2.11 -34.28
N ILE A 36 -11.21 1.10 -33.41
CA ILE A 36 -12.38 1.12 -32.51
C ILE A 36 -12.06 1.97 -31.31
N THR A 37 -12.75 3.08 -31.14
CA THR A 37 -12.52 4.05 -30.05
C THR A 37 -13.48 3.89 -28.86
N LYS A 38 -14.60 3.19 -29.06
CA LYS A 38 -15.64 2.99 -28.03
C LYS A 38 -16.32 1.64 -28.22
N TYR A 39 -16.67 1.00 -27.11
CA TYR A 39 -17.55 -0.15 -27.06
C TYR A 39 -18.49 -0.03 -25.86
N ASP A 40 -19.78 -0.26 -26.07
CA ASP A 40 -20.79 -0.10 -25.01
C ASP A 40 -20.90 -1.39 -24.22
N VAL A 41 -20.47 -1.38 -22.96
CA VAL A 41 -20.58 -2.48 -21.98
C VAL A 41 -21.78 -2.23 -21.11
N THR A 42 -22.70 -3.20 -21.01
CA THR A 42 -23.89 -3.10 -20.13
C THR A 42 -23.67 -3.77 -18.78
N ASN A 43 -22.90 -4.86 -18.72
CA ASN A 43 -22.75 -5.70 -17.54
C ASN A 43 -21.34 -6.28 -17.43
N HIS A 44 -20.93 -6.62 -16.21
CA HIS A 44 -19.75 -7.46 -15.97
C HIS A 44 -20.14 -8.91 -15.73
N SER A 45 -19.16 -9.80 -15.82
CA SER A 45 -19.33 -11.25 -15.70
C SER A 45 -20.03 -11.69 -14.41
N THR A 46 -19.67 -11.11 -13.26
CA THR A 46 -20.28 -11.46 -11.98
C THR A 46 -21.68 -10.90 -11.83
N ASP A 47 -21.98 -9.71 -12.37
CA ASP A 47 -23.34 -9.15 -12.33
C ASP A 47 -24.36 -10.14 -12.94
N ILE A 48 -23.95 -10.82 -14.03
CA ILE A 48 -24.77 -11.82 -14.72
C ILE A 48 -24.81 -13.15 -13.95
N LYS A 49 -23.68 -13.59 -13.39
CA LYS A 49 -23.59 -14.89 -12.72
C LYS A 49 -24.29 -14.90 -11.37
N ASP A 50 -24.19 -13.79 -10.63
CA ASP A 50 -24.72 -13.68 -9.26
C ASP A 50 -26.25 -13.49 -9.25
N ASP A 51 -26.82 -12.95 -10.33
CA ASP A 51 -28.27 -12.74 -10.49
C ASP A 51 -28.77 -13.34 -11.82
N PHE A 52 -28.41 -14.61 -12.06
CA PHE A 52 -28.75 -15.30 -13.32
C PHE A 52 -30.23 -15.21 -13.67
N ASP A 53 -31.12 -15.42 -12.70
CA ASP A 53 -32.57 -15.42 -12.91
C ASP A 53 -33.08 -14.08 -13.46
N ALA A 54 -32.45 -12.98 -13.05
CA ALA A 54 -32.77 -11.65 -13.60
C ALA A 54 -32.25 -11.45 -15.02
N PHE A 55 -31.21 -12.20 -15.42
CA PHE A 55 -30.57 -12.05 -16.74
C PHE A 55 -30.90 -13.12 -17.76
N GLU A 56 -31.49 -14.23 -17.36
CA GLU A 56 -31.83 -15.35 -18.28
C GLU A 56 -32.62 -14.84 -19.47
N GLY A 57 -32.16 -15.17 -20.69
CA GLY A 57 -32.77 -14.76 -21.96
C GLY A 57 -32.63 -13.31 -22.34
N LYS A 58 -32.09 -12.45 -21.45
CA LYS A 58 -31.83 -11.03 -21.75
C LYS A 58 -30.58 -10.86 -22.60
N GLU A 59 -30.59 -9.82 -23.43
CA GLU A 59 -29.44 -9.40 -24.20
C GLU A 59 -28.52 -8.56 -23.33
N VAL A 60 -27.24 -8.88 -23.37
CA VAL A 60 -26.16 -8.20 -22.66
C VAL A 60 -25.01 -7.91 -23.59
N SER A 61 -24.20 -6.91 -23.24
CA SER A 61 -22.96 -6.57 -23.90
C SER A 61 -21.84 -6.55 -22.86
N ILE A 62 -20.83 -7.41 -23.05
CA ILE A 62 -19.64 -7.49 -22.21
C ILE A 62 -18.39 -7.21 -23.01
N ALA A 63 -17.33 -6.77 -22.33
CA ALA A 63 -16.00 -6.69 -22.91
C ALA A 63 -14.93 -7.21 -21.93
N GLY A 64 -13.90 -7.84 -22.48
CA GLY A 64 -12.80 -8.35 -21.66
C GLY A 64 -11.78 -9.14 -22.46
N ARG A 65 -10.82 -9.70 -21.73
CA ARG A 65 -9.73 -10.49 -22.33
C ARG A 65 -10.13 -11.95 -22.51
N MET A 66 -9.91 -12.47 -23.72
CA MET A 66 -10.11 -13.88 -23.99
C MET A 66 -9.01 -14.73 -23.37
N MET A 67 -9.33 -15.49 -22.33
CA MET A 67 -8.38 -16.31 -21.59
C MET A 67 -8.42 -17.80 -21.96
N PHE A 68 -9.44 -18.20 -22.69
CA PHE A 68 -9.61 -19.58 -23.18
C PHE A 68 -10.44 -19.56 -24.45
N LYS A 69 -10.11 -20.48 -25.38
CA LYS A 69 -10.90 -20.72 -26.59
C LYS A 69 -10.86 -22.21 -26.97
N ARG A 70 -12.00 -22.76 -27.29
CA ARG A 70 -12.16 -24.13 -27.83
C ARG A 70 -13.05 -24.11 -29.05
N VAL A 71 -12.47 -24.46 -30.19
CA VAL A 71 -13.20 -24.55 -31.49
C VAL A 71 -13.70 -25.96 -31.70
N MET A 72 -14.99 -26.10 -32.01
CA MET A 72 -15.69 -27.38 -32.24
C MET A 72 -16.48 -27.31 -33.57
N GLY A 73 -15.75 -27.25 -34.69
CA GLY A 73 -16.36 -27.18 -36.02
C GLY A 73 -17.12 -25.87 -36.29
N LYS A 74 -18.46 -25.89 -36.26
CA LYS A 74 -19.32 -24.73 -36.50
C LYS A 74 -19.62 -23.87 -35.26
N ALA A 75 -19.17 -24.31 -34.11
CA ALA A 75 -19.35 -23.60 -32.85
C ALA A 75 -18.06 -23.58 -32.06
N SER A 76 -17.95 -22.63 -31.14
CA SER A 76 -16.80 -22.46 -30.25
C SER A 76 -17.28 -22.02 -28.88
N PHE A 77 -16.48 -22.32 -27.88
CA PHE A 77 -16.57 -21.67 -26.58
C PHE A 77 -15.33 -20.82 -26.32
N CYS A 78 -15.50 -19.67 -25.70
CA CYS A 78 -14.40 -18.88 -25.16
C CYS A 78 -14.78 -18.35 -23.78
N ASN A 79 -13.77 -18.10 -22.93
CA ASN A 79 -13.95 -17.39 -21.67
C ASN A 79 -13.38 -15.98 -21.80
N VAL A 80 -14.20 -15.01 -21.44
CA VAL A 80 -13.82 -13.59 -21.39
C VAL A 80 -13.67 -13.16 -19.93
N GLN A 81 -12.51 -12.64 -19.59
CA GLN A 81 -12.18 -12.13 -18.26
C GLN A 81 -12.30 -10.62 -18.27
N ASP A 82 -13.08 -10.09 -17.33
CA ASP A 82 -13.27 -8.64 -17.11
C ASP A 82 -12.70 -8.17 -15.75
N LEU A 83 -13.13 -7.00 -15.29
CA LEU A 83 -12.72 -6.46 -14.00
C LEU A 83 -13.16 -7.35 -12.83
N LYS A 84 -14.39 -7.86 -12.88
CA LYS A 84 -15.02 -8.57 -11.75
C LYS A 84 -14.79 -10.07 -11.76
N GLY A 85 -14.55 -10.67 -12.93
CA GLY A 85 -14.38 -12.10 -13.03
C GLY A 85 -14.26 -12.61 -14.47
N SER A 86 -14.89 -13.73 -14.77
CA SER A 86 -14.93 -14.27 -16.14
C SER A 86 -16.27 -14.94 -16.44
N ILE A 87 -16.68 -14.90 -17.69
CA ILE A 87 -17.88 -15.57 -18.19
C ILE A 87 -17.60 -16.31 -19.49
N GLN A 88 -18.28 -17.42 -19.68
CA GLN A 88 -18.21 -18.19 -20.92
C GLN A 88 -19.09 -17.55 -22.00
N ALA A 89 -18.63 -17.57 -23.23
CA ALA A 89 -19.44 -17.26 -24.39
C ALA A 89 -19.47 -18.43 -25.36
N TYR A 90 -20.67 -18.77 -25.85
CA TYR A 90 -20.90 -19.69 -26.94
C TYR A 90 -21.03 -18.93 -28.24
N VAL A 91 -20.13 -19.21 -29.17
CA VAL A 91 -20.00 -18.50 -30.45
C VAL A 91 -20.30 -19.48 -31.57
N ALA A 92 -21.45 -19.34 -32.21
CA ALA A 92 -21.87 -20.22 -33.30
C ALA A 92 -21.83 -19.49 -34.65
N ARG A 93 -21.33 -20.21 -35.69
CA ARG A 93 -21.23 -19.66 -37.03
C ARG A 93 -22.58 -19.20 -37.59
N ASP A 94 -23.63 -19.97 -37.32
CA ASP A 94 -24.95 -19.72 -37.85
C ASP A 94 -25.64 -18.51 -37.17
N GLU A 95 -25.10 -18.04 -36.02
CA GLU A 95 -25.58 -16.86 -35.28
C GLU A 95 -24.80 -15.58 -35.64
N ILE A 96 -23.45 -15.64 -35.64
CA ILE A 96 -22.60 -14.44 -35.90
C ILE A 96 -22.25 -14.28 -37.37
N GLY A 97 -22.61 -15.21 -38.24
CA GLY A 97 -22.27 -15.22 -39.66
C GLY A 97 -20.95 -15.93 -39.97
N GLU A 98 -20.82 -16.41 -41.22
CA GLU A 98 -19.67 -17.23 -41.60
C GLU A 98 -18.35 -16.44 -41.60
N ASP A 99 -18.34 -15.19 -42.08
CA ASP A 99 -17.14 -14.38 -42.13
C ASP A 99 -16.66 -13.95 -40.74
N SER A 100 -17.56 -13.50 -39.88
CA SER A 100 -17.25 -13.16 -38.48
C SER A 100 -16.73 -14.38 -37.70
N TYR A 101 -17.28 -15.58 -37.99
CA TYR A 101 -16.80 -16.80 -37.36
C TYR A 101 -15.43 -17.25 -37.89
N LYS A 102 -15.12 -17.03 -39.15
CA LYS A 102 -13.77 -17.24 -39.72
C LYS A 102 -12.75 -16.36 -39.01
N ASP A 103 -13.07 -15.08 -38.81
CA ASP A 103 -12.21 -14.15 -38.11
C ASP A 103 -12.03 -14.55 -36.64
N PHE A 104 -13.13 -14.87 -35.94
CA PHE A 104 -13.09 -15.33 -34.55
C PHE A 104 -12.18 -16.56 -34.36
N LYS A 105 -12.18 -17.50 -35.30
CA LYS A 105 -11.27 -18.66 -35.24
C LYS A 105 -9.80 -18.28 -35.27
N LYS A 106 -9.43 -17.14 -35.90
CA LYS A 106 -8.07 -16.63 -35.99
C LYS A 106 -7.64 -15.81 -34.76
N TYR A 107 -8.60 -15.37 -33.91
CA TYR A 107 -8.29 -14.63 -32.68
C TYR A 107 -7.44 -15.46 -31.75
N ASP A 108 -6.58 -14.83 -30.98
CA ASP A 108 -5.62 -15.50 -30.09
C ASP A 108 -5.96 -15.27 -28.62
N ILE A 109 -5.53 -16.19 -27.77
CA ILE A 109 -5.59 -15.99 -26.30
C ILE A 109 -4.85 -14.69 -25.96
N GLY A 110 -5.49 -13.87 -25.13
CA GLY A 110 -5.01 -12.54 -24.77
C GLY A 110 -5.70 -11.40 -25.55
N ASP A 111 -6.37 -11.67 -26.67
CA ASP A 111 -7.12 -10.64 -27.40
C ASP A 111 -8.25 -10.07 -26.52
N ILE A 112 -8.55 -8.77 -26.68
CA ILE A 112 -9.69 -8.12 -26.03
C ILE A 112 -10.89 -8.18 -26.95
N LEU A 113 -11.96 -8.75 -26.45
CA LEU A 113 -13.21 -8.95 -27.19
C LEU A 113 -14.36 -8.17 -26.57
N GLY A 114 -15.23 -7.66 -27.44
CA GLY A 114 -16.59 -7.28 -27.11
C GLY A 114 -17.55 -8.38 -27.56
N ILE A 115 -18.50 -8.78 -26.73
CA ILE A 115 -19.48 -9.81 -27.02
C ILE A 115 -20.88 -9.31 -26.66
N LYS A 116 -21.78 -9.30 -27.65
CA LYS A 116 -23.22 -9.11 -27.42
C LYS A 116 -23.93 -10.43 -27.57
N GLY A 117 -24.96 -10.68 -26.79
CA GLY A 117 -25.74 -11.89 -26.88
C GLY A 117 -26.68 -12.11 -25.71
N LYS A 118 -27.40 -13.24 -25.74
CA LYS A 118 -28.38 -13.59 -24.71
C LYS A 118 -27.76 -14.49 -23.65
N VAL A 119 -28.08 -14.17 -22.40
CA VAL A 119 -27.67 -15.00 -21.27
C VAL A 119 -28.44 -16.31 -21.25
N PHE A 120 -27.73 -17.41 -21.04
CA PHE A 120 -28.34 -18.74 -20.94
C PHE A 120 -27.50 -19.65 -20.05
N LYS A 121 -28.08 -20.76 -19.67
CA LYS A 121 -27.39 -21.82 -18.93
C LYS A 121 -27.16 -23.03 -19.86
N THR A 122 -25.92 -23.48 -19.91
CA THR A 122 -25.59 -24.69 -20.70
C THR A 122 -26.19 -25.95 -20.10
N LYS A 123 -26.20 -27.05 -20.86
CA LYS A 123 -26.66 -28.37 -20.34
C LYS A 123 -25.87 -28.89 -19.15
N THR A 124 -24.62 -28.40 -18.99
CA THR A 124 -23.73 -28.74 -17.87
C THR A 124 -23.85 -27.76 -16.70
N GLY A 125 -24.76 -26.78 -16.79
CA GLY A 125 -25.01 -25.82 -15.71
C GLY A 125 -24.18 -24.53 -15.75
N GLU A 126 -23.26 -24.35 -16.71
CA GLU A 126 -22.44 -23.14 -16.81
C GLU A 126 -23.24 -21.96 -17.37
N ILE A 127 -23.25 -20.84 -16.64
CA ILE A 127 -23.88 -19.57 -17.07
C ILE A 127 -23.01 -18.96 -18.18
N SER A 128 -23.64 -18.70 -19.33
CA SER A 128 -22.93 -18.34 -20.57
C SER A 128 -23.71 -17.31 -21.37
N ILE A 129 -23.03 -16.67 -22.32
CA ILE A 129 -23.62 -15.75 -23.28
C ILE A 129 -23.68 -16.47 -24.64
N HIS A 130 -24.88 -16.60 -25.22
CA HIS A 130 -25.07 -17.03 -26.60
C HIS A 130 -24.82 -15.82 -27.51
N ALA A 131 -23.64 -15.75 -28.08
CA ALA A 131 -23.17 -14.58 -28.81
C ALA A 131 -23.95 -14.37 -30.11
N SER A 132 -24.51 -13.19 -30.29
CA SER A 132 -25.08 -12.69 -31.55
C SER A 132 -24.06 -11.82 -32.31
N GLU A 133 -23.09 -11.23 -31.61
CA GLU A 133 -22.01 -10.42 -32.17
C GLU A 133 -20.71 -10.63 -31.39
N VAL A 134 -19.58 -10.73 -32.08
CA VAL A 134 -18.24 -10.76 -31.50
C VAL A 134 -17.36 -9.73 -32.22
N THR A 135 -16.84 -8.78 -31.48
CA THR A 135 -15.98 -7.70 -31.98
C THR A 135 -14.58 -7.83 -31.39
N LEU A 136 -13.55 -7.82 -32.21
CA LEU A 136 -12.16 -7.70 -31.75
C LEU A 136 -11.88 -6.25 -31.40
N LEU A 137 -11.70 -5.93 -30.11
CA LEU A 137 -11.45 -4.56 -29.62
C LEU A 137 -9.97 -4.22 -29.56
N SER A 138 -9.12 -5.25 -29.35
CA SER A 138 -7.66 -5.08 -29.33
C SER A 138 -6.96 -6.40 -29.57
N LYS A 139 -5.95 -6.40 -30.42
CA LYS A 139 -5.11 -7.56 -30.72
C LYS A 139 -3.95 -7.68 -29.74
N SER A 140 -3.86 -8.80 -29.03
CA SER A 140 -2.71 -9.14 -28.22
C SER A 140 -1.56 -9.63 -29.11
N LEU A 141 -0.46 -8.88 -29.14
CA LEU A 141 0.72 -9.23 -29.93
C LEU A 141 1.75 -10.05 -29.17
N GLN A 142 1.72 -9.98 -27.82
CA GLN A 142 2.55 -10.80 -26.96
C GLN A 142 1.80 -12.05 -26.48
N ILE A 143 2.56 -13.05 -26.08
CA ILE A 143 2.02 -14.31 -25.54
C ILE A 143 1.93 -14.18 -24.03
N LEU A 144 0.75 -14.50 -23.49
CA LEU A 144 0.58 -14.62 -22.04
C LEU A 144 1.27 -15.89 -21.53
N PRO A 145 1.80 -15.89 -20.30
CA PRO A 145 2.28 -17.10 -19.64
C PRO A 145 1.20 -18.21 -19.63
N GLU A 146 1.65 -19.46 -19.56
CA GLU A 146 0.72 -20.60 -19.52
C GLU A 146 -0.18 -20.55 -18.27
N LYS A 147 -1.48 -20.74 -18.47
CA LYS A 147 -2.52 -20.61 -17.44
C LYS A 147 -2.33 -21.55 -16.24
N PHE A 148 -1.75 -22.74 -16.45
CA PHE A 148 -1.64 -23.76 -15.40
C PHE A 148 -0.56 -23.49 -14.36
N HIS A 149 0.42 -22.68 -14.67
CA HIS A 149 1.50 -22.32 -13.75
C HIS A 149 1.43 -20.87 -13.30
N GLY A 150 0.57 -20.04 -13.93
CA GLY A 150 0.51 -18.60 -13.68
C GLY A 150 1.85 -17.92 -13.93
N LEU A 151 1.98 -16.70 -13.45
CA LEU A 151 3.26 -16.01 -13.33
C LEU A 151 3.77 -16.25 -11.91
N THR A 152 4.61 -17.31 -11.72
CA THR A 152 5.09 -17.75 -10.41
C THR A 152 6.35 -17.01 -9.96
N ASP A 153 7.17 -16.56 -10.92
CA ASP A 153 8.39 -15.82 -10.62
C ASP A 153 8.04 -14.44 -10.04
N THR A 154 8.39 -14.24 -8.78
CA THR A 154 8.05 -13.03 -8.02
C THR A 154 8.69 -11.77 -8.60
N ASP A 155 9.93 -11.84 -9.08
CA ASP A 155 10.60 -10.68 -9.69
C ASP A 155 9.86 -10.24 -10.98
N THR A 156 9.51 -11.18 -11.82
CA THR A 156 8.73 -10.91 -13.04
C THR A 156 7.33 -10.37 -12.71
N ARG A 157 6.66 -10.87 -11.65
CA ARG A 157 5.35 -10.34 -11.18
C ARG A 157 5.43 -8.86 -10.82
N TYR A 158 6.49 -8.44 -10.15
CA TYR A 158 6.66 -7.05 -9.76
C TYR A 158 7.03 -6.16 -10.96
N ARG A 159 7.88 -6.63 -11.87
CA ARG A 159 8.31 -5.87 -13.06
C ARG A 159 7.24 -5.79 -14.14
N GLN A 160 6.46 -6.86 -14.33
CA GLN A 160 5.38 -6.96 -15.30
C GLN A 160 4.02 -7.05 -14.59
N ARG A 161 3.74 -6.10 -13.70
CA ARG A 161 2.51 -6.08 -12.90
C ARG A 161 1.24 -6.19 -13.75
N TYR A 162 1.23 -5.62 -14.94
CA TYR A 162 0.11 -5.74 -15.88
C TYR A 162 -0.12 -7.18 -16.34
N VAL A 163 0.90 -8.02 -16.43
CA VAL A 163 0.76 -9.45 -16.70
C VAL A 163 0.31 -10.19 -15.44
N ASP A 164 0.89 -9.87 -14.28
CA ASP A 164 0.50 -10.41 -12.98
C ASP A 164 -1.01 -10.21 -12.72
N LEU A 165 -1.54 -9.01 -12.94
CA LEU A 165 -2.97 -8.67 -12.80
C LEU A 165 -3.87 -9.44 -13.78
N ILE A 166 -3.36 -9.88 -14.93
CA ILE A 166 -4.11 -10.72 -15.88
C ILE A 166 -4.13 -12.17 -15.39
N MET A 167 -2.99 -12.68 -14.94
CA MET A 167 -2.79 -14.10 -14.67
C MET A 167 -3.17 -14.50 -13.26
N ASN A 168 -2.88 -13.65 -12.26
CA ASN A 168 -3.06 -13.91 -10.84
C ASN A 168 -4.22 -13.09 -10.27
N GLN A 169 -5.37 -13.73 -10.09
CA GLN A 169 -6.56 -13.04 -9.60
C GLN A 169 -6.39 -12.55 -8.15
N ASP A 170 -5.62 -13.26 -7.32
CA ASP A 170 -5.33 -12.86 -5.94
C ASP A 170 -4.60 -11.53 -5.88
N SER A 171 -3.58 -11.32 -6.74
CA SER A 171 -2.91 -10.03 -6.88
C SER A 171 -3.91 -8.92 -7.25
N LYS A 172 -4.80 -9.19 -8.19
CA LYS A 172 -5.84 -8.23 -8.58
C LYS A 172 -6.76 -7.88 -7.42
N GLN A 173 -7.19 -8.88 -6.63
CA GLN A 173 -8.04 -8.67 -5.46
C GLN A 173 -7.33 -7.85 -4.37
N THR A 174 -6.03 -8.05 -4.15
CA THR A 174 -5.23 -7.25 -3.22
C THR A 174 -5.31 -5.75 -3.57
N PHE A 175 -5.16 -5.38 -4.85
CA PHE A 175 -5.24 -3.97 -5.26
C PHE A 175 -6.66 -3.40 -5.23
N ILE A 176 -7.68 -4.21 -5.49
CA ILE A 176 -9.08 -3.81 -5.30
C ILE A 176 -9.35 -3.53 -3.82
N LYS A 177 -8.92 -4.43 -2.92
CA LYS A 177 -9.02 -4.24 -1.46
C LYS A 177 -8.22 -3.01 -0.99
N ARG A 178 -7.00 -2.78 -1.52
CA ARG A 178 -6.23 -1.57 -1.22
C ARG A 178 -7.04 -0.29 -1.50
N SER A 179 -7.65 -0.21 -2.67
CA SER A 179 -8.51 0.93 -3.02
C SER A 179 -9.73 1.05 -2.10
N GLN A 180 -10.31 -0.09 -1.70
CA GLN A 180 -11.42 -0.10 -0.74
C GLN A 180 -10.97 0.37 0.64
N ILE A 181 -9.81 -0.09 1.14
CA ILE A 181 -9.24 0.35 2.43
C ILE A 181 -9.09 1.87 2.46
N ILE A 182 -8.45 2.46 1.44
CA ILE A 182 -8.26 3.92 1.36
C ILE A 182 -9.60 4.65 1.32
N LYS A 183 -10.57 4.15 0.56
CA LYS A 183 -11.93 4.71 0.52
C LYS A 183 -12.59 4.67 1.90
N GLU A 184 -12.50 3.55 2.61
CA GLU A 184 -13.13 3.41 3.93
C GLU A 184 -12.42 4.24 5.01
N ILE A 185 -11.10 4.46 4.92
CA ILE A 185 -10.39 5.44 5.76
C ILE A 185 -10.99 6.83 5.56
N ARG A 186 -11.18 7.27 4.31
CA ARG A 186 -11.80 8.58 4.02
C ARG A 186 -13.24 8.67 4.56
N ASN A 187 -14.02 7.61 4.40
CA ASN A 187 -15.37 7.55 4.95
C ASN A 187 -15.38 7.66 6.48
N PHE A 188 -14.46 6.96 7.15
CA PHE A 188 -14.33 6.99 8.61
C PHE A 188 -13.95 8.38 9.12
N LEU A 189 -12.97 9.03 8.49
CA LEU A 189 -12.49 10.36 8.87
C LEU A 189 -13.51 11.47 8.52
N ALA A 190 -14.17 11.39 7.37
CA ALA A 190 -15.23 12.31 6.99
C ALA A 190 -16.41 12.27 7.99
N GLY A 191 -16.75 11.06 8.50
CA GLY A 191 -17.76 10.90 9.56
C GLY A 191 -17.35 11.47 10.93
N ARG A 192 -16.12 11.99 11.06
CA ARG A 192 -15.57 12.63 12.27
C ARG A 192 -15.12 14.07 12.02
N ASP A 193 -15.59 14.68 10.94
CA ASP A 193 -15.33 16.08 10.56
C ASP A 193 -13.84 16.38 10.28
N PHE A 194 -13.05 15.38 9.86
CA PHE A 194 -11.70 15.61 9.37
C PHE A 194 -11.71 16.13 7.94
N MET A 195 -10.91 17.15 7.68
CA MET A 195 -10.67 17.73 6.36
C MET A 195 -9.45 17.07 5.71
N GLU A 196 -9.62 16.48 4.52
CA GLU A 196 -8.49 16.03 3.69
C GLU A 196 -7.82 17.26 3.04
N VAL A 197 -6.51 17.36 3.17
CA VAL A 197 -5.71 18.44 2.62
C VAL A 197 -4.54 17.91 1.82
N GLU A 198 -3.91 18.78 1.04
CA GLU A 198 -2.67 18.50 0.30
C GLU A 198 -1.61 19.50 0.68
N THR A 199 -0.39 19.02 0.95
CA THR A 199 0.76 19.83 1.29
C THR A 199 1.93 19.57 0.33
N PRO A 200 2.95 20.43 0.26
CA PRO A 200 4.02 20.29 -0.72
C PRO A 200 4.81 18.99 -0.61
N MET A 201 5.09 18.35 -1.76
CA MET A 201 6.06 17.24 -1.85
C MET A 201 7.51 17.73 -1.98
N LEU A 202 7.71 18.90 -2.62
CA LEU A 202 9.01 19.56 -2.70
C LEU A 202 9.11 20.55 -1.56
N VAL A 203 10.10 20.39 -0.71
CA VAL A 203 10.28 21.18 0.51
C VAL A 203 11.71 21.71 0.59
N SER A 204 11.88 22.86 1.22
CA SER A 204 13.22 23.40 1.50
C SER A 204 13.87 22.67 2.66
N ASN A 205 13.09 22.29 3.69
CA ASN A 205 13.53 21.53 4.84
C ASN A 205 12.67 20.25 4.97
N ALA A 206 13.31 19.09 4.98
CA ALA A 206 12.66 17.80 5.22
C ALA A 206 12.76 17.47 6.71
N GLY A 207 11.66 17.59 7.43
CA GLY A 207 11.56 17.29 8.86
C GLY A 207 10.31 16.46 9.18
N GLY A 208 10.12 16.14 10.47
CA GLY A 208 9.00 15.35 10.96
C GLY A 208 9.24 13.83 11.03
N ALA A 209 10.44 13.37 10.66
CA ALA A 209 10.86 11.98 10.80
C ALA A 209 12.40 11.91 10.88
N ALA A 210 12.94 10.84 11.44
CA ALA A 210 14.35 10.49 11.33
C ALA A 210 14.53 9.69 10.04
N ALA A 211 14.98 10.33 8.96
CA ALA A 211 15.17 9.70 7.66
C ALA A 211 16.00 10.58 6.72
N ARG A 212 16.77 9.96 5.84
CA ARG A 212 17.52 10.68 4.80
C ARG A 212 16.60 11.07 3.64
N PRO A 213 16.53 12.37 3.24
CA PRO A 213 15.71 12.79 2.09
C PRO A 213 16.38 12.49 0.75
N PHE A 214 15.57 12.45 -0.32
CA PHE A 214 16.05 12.62 -1.69
C PHE A 214 16.20 14.11 -1.98
N GLU A 215 17.28 14.50 -2.64
CA GLU A 215 17.58 15.88 -3.02
C GLU A 215 17.45 16.07 -4.53
N THR A 216 17.00 17.24 -4.96
CA THR A 216 16.90 17.62 -6.37
C THR A 216 17.05 19.13 -6.54
N HIS A 217 17.28 19.59 -7.77
CA HIS A 217 17.47 21.00 -8.09
C HIS A 217 16.25 21.58 -8.82
N TYR A 218 15.71 22.70 -8.32
CA TYR A 218 14.64 23.44 -8.97
C TYR A 218 15.21 24.51 -9.90
N ASN A 219 15.32 24.18 -11.20
CA ASN A 219 15.98 25.01 -12.20
C ASN A 219 15.45 26.45 -12.30
N ALA A 220 14.13 26.65 -12.18
CA ALA A 220 13.53 27.97 -12.35
C ALA A 220 13.93 28.99 -11.26
N LEU A 221 14.12 28.51 -10.02
CA LEU A 221 14.55 29.32 -8.88
C LEU A 221 16.04 29.20 -8.63
N ASN A 222 16.74 28.25 -9.29
CA ASN A 222 18.14 27.90 -9.02
C ASN A 222 18.38 27.57 -7.53
N GLU A 223 17.51 26.74 -6.98
CA GLU A 223 17.51 26.32 -5.57
C GLU A 223 17.51 24.80 -5.45
N ASP A 224 18.23 24.29 -4.45
CA ASP A 224 18.15 22.87 -4.08
C ASP A 224 16.95 22.65 -3.18
N VAL A 225 16.16 21.62 -3.50
CA VAL A 225 14.96 21.23 -2.76
C VAL A 225 15.02 19.74 -2.45
N LYS A 226 14.26 19.33 -1.46
CA LYS A 226 14.17 17.94 -0.99
C LYS A 226 12.79 17.37 -1.26
N LEU A 227 12.69 16.06 -1.42
CA LEU A 227 11.42 15.36 -1.35
C LEU A 227 11.06 15.15 0.13
N ARG A 228 9.81 15.42 0.50
CA ARG A 228 9.33 15.29 1.89
C ARG A 228 9.50 13.87 2.43
N ILE A 229 9.88 13.74 3.69
CA ILE A 229 10.00 12.47 4.42
C ILE A 229 8.82 12.21 5.36
N SER A 230 7.99 13.24 5.64
CA SER A 230 6.80 13.25 6.50
C SER A 230 5.85 14.35 6.05
N LEU A 231 4.64 14.36 6.57
CA LEU A 231 3.59 15.38 6.34
C LEU A 231 3.47 16.33 7.54
N GLU A 232 4.06 16.00 8.67
CA GLU A 232 3.87 16.52 10.02
C GLU A 232 3.92 18.04 10.10
N LEU A 233 5.07 18.64 9.73
CA LEU A 233 5.31 20.06 10.01
C LEU A 233 4.35 20.98 9.25
N TYR A 234 3.91 20.59 8.06
CA TYR A 234 2.91 21.34 7.29
C TYR A 234 1.51 21.20 7.88
N LEU A 235 1.12 19.99 8.30
CA LEU A 235 -0.20 19.75 8.89
C LEU A 235 -0.35 20.49 10.24
N LYS A 236 0.71 20.54 11.06
CA LYS A 236 0.74 21.34 12.29
C LYS A 236 0.57 22.84 12.04
N ARG A 237 1.16 23.38 10.95
CA ARG A 237 0.94 24.77 10.54
C ARG A 237 -0.54 25.05 10.20
N LEU A 238 -1.25 24.07 9.65
CA LEU A 238 -2.68 24.18 9.39
C LEU A 238 -3.50 24.21 10.69
N ILE A 239 -3.07 23.45 11.71
CA ILE A 239 -3.67 23.52 13.06
C ILE A 239 -3.47 24.93 13.67
N VAL A 240 -2.27 25.51 13.55
CA VAL A 240 -2.02 26.90 13.95
C VAL A 240 -2.95 27.86 13.19
N GLY A 241 -3.21 27.60 11.91
CA GLY A 241 -4.11 28.36 11.06
C GLY A 241 -5.62 28.19 11.39
N GLY A 242 -5.95 27.35 12.39
CA GLY A 242 -7.33 27.14 12.86
C GLY A 242 -8.10 26.01 12.15
N LEU A 243 -7.43 25.19 11.34
CA LEU A 243 -8.04 23.96 10.81
C LEU A 243 -7.93 22.85 11.86
N GLU A 244 -8.97 22.70 12.69
CA GLU A 244 -8.91 21.90 13.92
C GLU A 244 -8.75 20.39 13.71
N ARG A 245 -9.12 19.86 12.53
CA ARG A 245 -9.04 18.43 12.19
C ARG A 245 -8.62 18.28 10.73
N VAL A 246 -7.39 17.93 10.51
CA VAL A 246 -6.82 17.76 9.17
C VAL A 246 -6.15 16.41 9.00
N TYR A 247 -6.15 15.89 7.79
CA TYR A 247 -5.36 14.73 7.42
C TYR A 247 -4.90 14.82 5.96
N GLU A 248 -3.82 14.13 5.66
CA GLU A 248 -3.36 13.92 4.29
C GLU A 248 -2.98 12.44 4.11
N ILE A 249 -3.42 11.83 3.00
CA ILE A 249 -2.92 10.54 2.53
C ILE A 249 -1.99 10.83 1.37
N GLY A 250 -0.69 10.73 1.57
CA GLY A 250 0.30 11.14 0.61
C GLY A 250 1.49 10.21 0.47
N ARG A 251 2.25 10.40 -0.62
CA ARG A 251 3.57 9.79 -0.77
C ARG A 251 4.60 10.56 0.03
N VAL A 252 5.44 9.81 0.71
CA VAL A 252 6.67 10.28 1.35
C VAL A 252 7.85 9.49 0.81
N PHE A 253 9.04 10.06 0.91
CA PHE A 253 10.24 9.59 0.23
C PHE A 253 11.39 9.50 1.23
N ARG A 254 11.95 8.31 1.43
CA ARG A 254 13.10 8.09 2.30
C ARG A 254 14.20 7.39 1.53
N ASN A 255 15.36 8.02 1.46
CA ASN A 255 16.52 7.51 0.72
C ASN A 255 17.28 6.46 1.54
N GLU A 256 16.61 5.38 1.83
CA GLU A 256 17.05 4.28 2.67
C GLU A 256 17.08 2.95 1.89
N GLY A 257 17.38 1.86 2.60
CA GLY A 257 17.41 0.52 2.03
C GLY A 257 16.03 0.03 1.54
N VAL A 258 16.04 -0.98 0.69
CA VAL A 258 14.86 -1.64 0.14
C VAL A 258 14.84 -3.09 0.58
N ASP A 259 13.80 -3.48 1.31
CA ASP A 259 13.58 -4.85 1.79
C ASP A 259 12.13 -5.32 1.61
N THR A 260 11.69 -6.30 2.37
CA THR A 260 10.30 -6.80 2.33
C THR A 260 9.29 -5.86 2.99
N ARG A 261 9.73 -4.91 3.82
CA ARG A 261 8.89 -3.99 4.60
C ARG A 261 9.08 -2.53 4.19
N HIS A 262 10.19 -2.20 3.51
CA HIS A 262 10.58 -0.84 3.14
C HIS A 262 10.68 -0.66 1.63
N ASN A 263 10.18 0.47 1.16
CA ASN A 263 10.31 0.95 -0.22
C ASN A 263 10.66 2.45 -0.16
N PRO A 264 11.54 2.97 -1.02
CA PRO A 264 12.02 4.36 -0.91
C PRO A 264 10.93 5.41 -1.07
N GLU A 265 9.80 5.06 -1.66
CA GLU A 265 8.56 5.81 -1.66
C GLU A 265 7.41 4.94 -1.17
N PHE A 266 6.60 5.44 -0.27
CA PHE A 266 5.48 4.71 0.31
C PHE A 266 4.32 5.65 0.67
N THR A 267 3.16 5.08 0.96
CA THR A 267 1.97 5.86 1.33
C THR A 267 1.87 5.98 2.84
N LEU A 268 1.92 7.20 3.31
CA LEU A 268 1.68 7.58 4.70
C LEU A 268 0.35 8.32 4.80
N MET A 269 -0.37 8.14 5.87
CA MET A 269 -1.43 9.03 6.29
C MET A 269 -1.02 9.67 7.61
N GLU A 270 -1.03 10.98 7.66
CA GLU A 270 -0.92 11.70 8.93
C GLU A 270 -2.18 12.51 9.17
N LEU A 271 -2.60 12.58 10.43
CA LEU A 271 -3.73 13.39 10.87
C LEU A 271 -3.44 14.08 12.19
N TYR A 272 -4.04 15.26 12.35
CA TYR A 272 -3.88 16.10 13.52
C TYR A 272 -5.24 16.62 13.94
N GLN A 273 -5.49 16.59 15.26
CA GLN A 273 -6.71 17.07 15.84
C GLN A 273 -6.41 17.98 17.03
N ALA A 274 -6.91 19.21 16.98
CA ALA A 274 -6.83 20.15 18.09
C ALA A 274 -7.72 19.70 19.25
N TYR A 275 -7.34 20.09 20.47
CA TYR A 275 -8.06 19.86 21.72
C TYR A 275 -8.21 18.38 22.10
N THR A 276 -7.26 17.56 21.68
CA THR A 276 -7.11 16.16 22.08
C THR A 276 -5.64 15.84 22.39
N ASP A 277 -5.40 14.67 22.91
CA ASP A 277 -4.09 14.15 23.30
C ASP A 277 -3.81 12.78 22.69
N TYR A 278 -2.71 12.14 23.09
CA TYR A 278 -2.33 10.82 22.62
C TYR A 278 -3.34 9.71 23.02
N GLU A 279 -4.07 9.86 24.12
CA GLU A 279 -5.11 8.89 24.52
C GLU A 279 -6.31 8.96 23.55
N GLY A 280 -6.72 10.17 23.14
CA GLY A 280 -7.72 10.36 22.09
C GLY A 280 -7.26 9.77 20.76
N MET A 281 -5.97 9.82 20.45
CA MET A 281 -5.41 9.17 19.25
C MET A 281 -5.44 7.64 19.36
N MET A 282 -5.25 7.04 20.55
CA MET A 282 -5.42 5.59 20.77
C MET A 282 -6.87 5.16 20.49
N GLU A 283 -7.86 5.89 21.02
CA GLU A 283 -9.28 5.58 20.79
C GLU A 283 -9.67 5.68 19.32
N LEU A 284 -9.20 6.72 18.63
CA LEU A 284 -9.42 6.90 17.19
C LEU A 284 -8.81 5.75 16.40
N THR A 285 -7.58 5.36 16.72
CA THR A 285 -6.85 4.27 16.07
C THR A 285 -7.56 2.94 16.25
N GLU A 286 -7.88 2.56 17.48
CA GLU A 286 -8.58 1.31 17.80
C GLU A 286 -9.92 1.22 17.06
N SER A 287 -10.70 2.32 17.06
CA SER A 287 -11.98 2.38 16.37
C SER A 287 -11.84 2.30 14.86
N MET A 288 -10.80 2.92 14.27
CA MET A 288 -10.54 2.88 12.83
C MET A 288 -10.13 1.48 12.37
N PHE A 289 -9.21 0.82 13.07
CA PHE A 289 -8.75 -0.53 12.72
C PHE A 289 -9.90 -1.53 12.78
N ARG A 290 -10.74 -1.46 13.83
CA ARG A 290 -11.95 -2.29 13.95
C ARG A 290 -12.92 -2.03 12.81
N TYR A 291 -13.22 -0.76 12.51
CA TYR A 291 -14.09 -0.37 11.40
C TYR A 291 -13.60 -0.90 10.05
N LEU A 292 -12.29 -0.75 9.76
CA LEU A 292 -11.71 -1.21 8.50
C LEU A 292 -11.76 -2.74 8.38
N ALA A 293 -11.45 -3.48 9.43
CA ALA A 293 -11.54 -4.93 9.45
C ALA A 293 -12.97 -5.41 9.15
N GLU A 294 -13.99 -4.83 9.78
CA GLU A 294 -15.39 -5.13 9.51
C GLU A 294 -15.81 -4.80 8.07
N LYS A 295 -15.43 -3.62 7.57
CA LYS A 295 -15.84 -3.15 6.23
C LYS A 295 -15.13 -3.86 5.08
N VAL A 296 -13.86 -4.25 5.26
CA VAL A 296 -13.02 -4.81 4.19
C VAL A 296 -12.91 -6.33 4.27
N CYS A 297 -12.79 -6.87 5.49
CA CYS A 297 -12.63 -8.30 5.73
C CYS A 297 -13.95 -8.99 6.16
N GLY A 298 -14.98 -8.23 6.54
CA GLY A 298 -16.24 -8.74 7.05
C GLY A 298 -16.15 -9.33 8.47
N THR A 299 -15.02 -9.18 9.13
CA THR A 299 -14.76 -9.68 10.49
C THR A 299 -13.65 -8.89 11.15
N THR A 300 -13.70 -8.75 12.49
CA THR A 300 -12.60 -8.17 13.28
C THR A 300 -11.47 -9.16 13.58
N LYS A 301 -11.71 -10.46 13.39
CA LYS A 301 -10.68 -11.50 13.48
C LYS A 301 -10.10 -11.78 12.11
N ILE A 302 -8.92 -11.25 11.88
CA ILE A 302 -8.20 -11.44 10.62
C ILE A 302 -7.13 -12.51 10.77
N THR A 303 -6.71 -13.09 9.66
CA THR A 303 -5.56 -14.01 9.64
C THR A 303 -4.44 -13.36 8.82
N TYR A 304 -3.25 -13.33 9.39
CA TYR A 304 -2.05 -12.90 8.70
C TYR A 304 -0.95 -13.98 8.82
N ASN A 305 -0.49 -14.50 7.70
CA ASN A 305 0.51 -15.58 7.65
C ASN A 305 0.17 -16.77 8.59
N GLY A 306 -1.11 -17.15 8.63
CA GLY A 306 -1.62 -18.23 9.46
C GLY A 306 -1.83 -17.88 10.95
N ILE A 307 -1.53 -16.66 11.37
CA ILE A 307 -1.72 -16.17 12.73
C ILE A 307 -3.05 -15.42 12.84
N GLU A 308 -3.90 -15.77 13.79
CA GLU A 308 -5.14 -15.03 14.09
C GLU A 308 -4.81 -13.75 14.87
N ILE A 309 -5.29 -12.63 14.37
CA ILE A 309 -5.18 -11.29 14.99
C ILE A 309 -6.60 -10.79 15.24
N ASP A 310 -6.90 -10.44 16.50
CA ASP A 310 -8.23 -10.00 16.93
C ASP A 310 -8.28 -8.48 17.13
N LEU A 311 -8.72 -7.77 16.09
CA LEU A 311 -8.92 -6.30 16.13
C LEU A 311 -10.22 -5.89 16.83
N GLY A 312 -11.05 -6.84 17.26
CA GLY A 312 -12.31 -6.60 17.96
C GLY A 312 -12.17 -6.42 19.48
N LYS A 313 -11.07 -6.90 20.06
CA LYS A 313 -10.77 -6.73 21.48
C LYS A 313 -10.15 -5.35 21.75
N PRO A 314 -10.22 -4.84 22.99
CA PRO A 314 -9.39 -3.72 23.41
C PRO A 314 -7.91 -4.04 23.18
N PHE A 315 -7.17 -3.09 22.62
CA PHE A 315 -5.74 -3.24 22.39
C PHE A 315 -4.98 -3.19 23.72
N GLU A 316 -3.95 -4.02 23.87
CA GLU A 316 -3.10 -4.00 25.06
C GLU A 316 -2.36 -2.67 25.15
N ARG A 317 -2.17 -2.16 26.37
CA ARG A 317 -1.44 -0.91 26.64
C ARG A 317 -0.30 -1.23 27.60
N LEU A 318 0.93 -1.04 27.12
CA LEU A 318 2.15 -1.25 27.91
C LEU A 318 3.03 0.00 27.81
N THR A 319 3.66 0.39 28.91
CA THR A 319 4.76 1.33 28.82
C THR A 319 5.99 0.63 28.22
N MET A 320 6.89 1.39 27.57
CA MET A 320 8.11 0.83 27.00
C MET A 320 8.93 0.08 28.08
N ASN A 321 9.04 0.65 29.30
CA ASN A 321 9.72 -0.03 30.40
C ASN A 321 9.00 -1.30 30.87
N ASP A 322 7.65 -1.30 30.96
CA ASP A 322 6.89 -2.50 31.31
C ASP A 322 7.04 -3.60 30.25
N ALA A 323 7.12 -3.23 28.98
CA ALA A 323 7.38 -4.20 27.91
C ALA A 323 8.78 -4.82 28.06
N ILE A 324 9.83 -4.02 28.30
CA ILE A 324 11.18 -4.52 28.51
C ILE A 324 11.23 -5.39 29.77
N LYS A 325 10.56 -4.98 30.85
CA LYS A 325 10.48 -5.76 32.05
C LYS A 325 9.75 -7.10 31.84
N LYS A 326 8.69 -7.10 31.05
CA LYS A 326 7.92 -8.31 30.71
C LYS A 326 8.73 -9.31 29.87
N TYR A 327 9.46 -8.84 28.86
CA TYR A 327 10.10 -9.70 27.87
C TYR A 327 11.60 -9.92 28.10
N ALA A 328 12.32 -8.93 28.66
CA ALA A 328 13.76 -9.03 28.97
C ALA A 328 14.05 -9.23 30.47
N GLY A 329 13.07 -9.02 31.37
CA GLY A 329 13.27 -9.09 32.79
C GLY A 329 14.04 -7.91 33.37
N ILE A 330 14.22 -6.82 32.66
CA ILE A 330 15.03 -5.66 33.04
C ILE A 330 14.12 -4.48 33.36
N ASP A 331 14.39 -3.79 34.45
CA ASP A 331 13.66 -2.63 34.94
C ASP A 331 14.52 -1.37 34.80
N PHE A 332 14.31 -0.59 33.74
CA PHE A 332 15.07 0.64 33.47
C PHE A 332 14.77 1.77 34.46
N ASP A 333 13.69 1.72 35.22
CA ASP A 333 13.46 2.70 36.30
C ASP A 333 14.49 2.55 37.44
N THR A 334 15.19 1.40 37.53
CA THR A 334 16.30 1.19 38.49
C THR A 334 17.66 1.61 37.98
N ILE A 335 17.80 1.92 36.68
CA ILE A 335 19.06 2.36 36.03
C ILE A 335 19.19 3.87 36.25
N THR A 336 20.31 4.35 36.78
CA THR A 336 20.44 5.74 37.25
C THR A 336 20.85 6.72 36.20
N ASP A 337 21.75 6.31 35.27
CA ASP A 337 22.42 7.22 34.33
C ASP A 337 22.82 6.51 33.03
N ASP A 338 23.39 7.28 32.09
CA ASP A 338 23.78 6.80 30.76
C ASP A 338 24.87 5.72 30.84
N GLU A 339 25.84 5.84 31.75
CA GLU A 339 26.92 4.87 31.86
C GLU A 339 26.44 3.52 32.42
N ALA A 340 25.51 3.56 33.37
CA ALA A 340 24.86 2.34 33.87
C ALA A 340 24.04 1.66 32.76
N ALA A 341 23.31 2.42 31.91
CA ALA A 341 22.58 1.92 30.77
C ALA A 341 23.51 1.30 29.70
N LYS A 342 24.62 1.97 29.37
CA LYS A 342 25.64 1.45 28.46
C LYS A 342 26.33 0.19 29.00
N ALA A 343 26.61 0.13 30.30
CA ALA A 343 27.16 -1.08 30.94
C ALA A 343 26.21 -2.27 30.79
N LEU A 344 24.89 -2.04 30.99
CA LEU A 344 23.86 -3.05 30.80
C LEU A 344 23.76 -3.50 29.31
N ALA A 345 23.87 -2.56 28.37
CA ALA A 345 23.88 -2.89 26.94
C ALA A 345 25.09 -3.79 26.57
N ARG A 346 26.28 -3.50 27.12
CA ARG A 346 27.47 -4.35 26.95
C ARG A 346 27.26 -5.76 27.51
N GLU A 347 26.62 -5.88 28.70
CA GLU A 347 26.31 -7.16 29.34
C GLU A 347 25.36 -8.01 28.47
N HIS A 348 24.40 -7.34 27.80
CA HIS A 348 23.42 -8.01 26.93
C HIS A 348 23.85 -8.08 25.45
N HIS A 349 25.11 -7.71 25.13
CA HIS A 349 25.67 -7.72 23.77
C HIS A 349 24.88 -6.86 22.75
N ILE A 350 24.25 -5.78 23.21
CA ILE A 350 23.59 -4.81 22.35
C ILE A 350 24.63 -3.81 21.86
N GLU A 351 24.70 -3.63 20.55
CA GLU A 351 25.56 -2.61 19.92
C GLU A 351 24.97 -1.23 20.12
N PHE A 352 25.81 -0.25 20.47
CA PHE A 352 25.43 1.14 20.64
C PHE A 352 26.58 2.07 20.29
N GLU A 353 26.27 3.35 20.03
CA GLU A 353 27.27 4.39 19.84
C GLU A 353 27.59 5.13 21.15
N GLU A 354 28.81 5.65 21.28
CA GLU A 354 29.22 6.34 22.52
C GLU A 354 28.40 7.62 22.82
N ARG A 355 27.77 8.22 21.80
CA ARG A 355 26.86 9.36 21.96
C ARG A 355 25.48 8.98 22.53
N HIS A 356 25.12 7.70 22.53
CA HIS A 356 23.80 7.28 22.99
C HIS A 356 23.58 7.57 24.48
N THR A 357 22.40 8.09 24.81
CA THR A 357 21.93 8.33 26.17
C THR A 357 21.20 7.11 26.70
N LYS A 358 20.82 7.13 27.97
CA LYS A 358 19.95 6.11 28.57
C LYS A 358 18.66 5.92 27.75
N GLY A 359 18.09 7.01 27.19
CA GLY A 359 16.89 6.96 26.38
C GLY A 359 17.08 6.15 25.08
N ASP A 360 18.21 6.35 24.40
CA ASP A 360 18.56 5.57 23.21
C ASP A 360 18.76 4.09 23.55
N ILE A 361 19.44 3.80 24.67
CA ILE A 361 19.66 2.42 25.13
C ILE A 361 18.33 1.73 25.45
N ILE A 362 17.37 2.41 26.08
CA ILE A 362 16.04 1.87 26.33
C ILE A 362 15.38 1.43 25.00
N ASN A 363 15.48 2.26 23.97
CA ASN A 363 14.94 1.95 22.66
C ASN A 363 15.60 0.70 22.05
N LEU A 364 16.93 0.60 22.08
CA LEU A 364 17.67 -0.56 21.59
C LEU A 364 17.26 -1.86 22.34
N PHE A 365 17.02 -1.81 23.64
CA PHE A 365 16.51 -2.94 24.39
C PHE A 365 15.09 -3.32 23.98
N PHE A 366 14.24 -2.33 23.73
CA PHE A 366 12.88 -2.58 23.26
C PHE A 366 12.89 -3.25 21.88
N GLU A 367 13.65 -2.75 20.93
CA GLU A 367 13.80 -3.32 19.58
C GLU A 367 14.29 -4.78 19.63
N GLU A 368 15.34 -5.04 20.41
CA GLU A 368 15.94 -6.37 20.50
C GLU A 368 15.04 -7.42 21.18
N PHE A 369 14.38 -7.05 22.29
CA PHE A 369 13.70 -8.04 23.13
C PHE A 369 12.18 -8.01 23.03
N CYS A 370 11.55 -6.88 22.65
CA CYS A 370 10.11 -6.71 22.76
C CYS A 370 9.37 -6.78 21.42
N GLU A 371 9.85 -6.14 20.37
CA GLU A 371 9.11 -6.04 19.10
C GLU A 371 8.67 -7.38 18.54
N LYS A 372 9.54 -8.38 18.56
CA LYS A 372 9.28 -9.74 18.07
C LYS A 372 8.19 -10.51 18.83
N GLU A 373 7.83 -10.05 20.03
CA GLU A 373 6.83 -10.66 20.90
C GLU A 373 5.43 -10.02 20.74
N LEU A 374 5.36 -8.86 20.03
CA LEU A 374 4.14 -8.07 19.90
C LEU A 374 3.28 -8.55 18.71
N ILE A 375 2.59 -9.67 18.90
CA ILE A 375 1.75 -10.28 17.86
C ILE A 375 0.35 -9.66 17.82
N GLN A 376 -0.33 -9.59 18.97
CA GLN A 376 -1.65 -8.97 19.07
C GLN A 376 -1.53 -7.45 19.18
N PRO A 377 -2.57 -6.69 18.80
CA PRO A 377 -2.53 -5.23 18.85
C PRO A 377 -2.13 -4.70 20.22
N THR A 378 -0.99 -4.02 20.28
CA THR A 378 -0.42 -3.50 21.52
C THR A 378 0.10 -2.08 21.34
N PHE A 379 -0.39 -1.15 22.13
CA PHE A 379 0.16 0.20 22.24
C PHE A 379 1.35 0.19 23.19
N ILE A 380 2.51 0.63 22.71
CA ILE A 380 3.71 0.87 23.52
C ILE A 380 3.79 2.36 23.81
N MET A 381 3.75 2.72 25.08
CA MET A 381 3.62 4.10 25.55
C MET A 381 4.85 4.55 26.33
N ASP A 382 4.89 5.85 26.66
CA ASP A 382 5.88 6.44 27.58
C ASP A 382 7.31 6.30 27.08
N HIS A 383 7.51 6.66 25.81
CA HIS A 383 8.84 6.68 25.18
C HIS A 383 9.76 7.69 25.87
N PRO A 384 11.09 7.47 25.85
CA PRO A 384 12.06 8.45 26.32
C PRO A 384 12.02 9.77 25.54
N VAL A 385 12.24 10.89 26.25
CA VAL A 385 12.27 12.21 25.64
C VAL A 385 13.42 12.36 24.61
N ALA A 386 14.53 11.65 24.81
CA ALA A 386 15.70 11.71 23.92
C ALA A 386 15.40 11.30 22.50
N ILE A 387 14.50 10.32 22.28
CA ILE A 387 14.11 9.80 20.97
C ILE A 387 12.79 10.40 20.44
N SER A 388 12.31 11.52 21.01
CA SER A 388 10.97 12.04 20.72
C SER A 388 10.98 13.58 20.60
N PRO A 389 11.65 14.15 19.56
CA PRO A 389 11.94 15.58 19.49
C PRO A 389 10.73 16.49 19.28
N LEU A 390 9.58 15.96 18.85
CA LEU A 390 8.37 16.72 18.49
C LEU A 390 7.20 16.49 19.45
N THR A 391 7.45 15.76 20.55
CA THR A 391 6.42 15.27 21.46
C THR A 391 6.45 15.98 22.81
N LYS A 392 5.28 16.22 23.37
CA LYS A 392 5.10 16.84 24.70
C LYS A 392 5.60 15.89 25.81
N LYS A 393 6.37 16.44 26.77
CA LYS A 393 6.79 15.73 27.98
C LYS A 393 5.57 15.37 28.85
N LYS A 394 5.63 14.21 29.52
CA LYS A 394 4.63 13.88 30.53
C LYS A 394 4.77 14.79 31.75
N PRO A 395 3.69 15.44 32.22
CA PRO A 395 3.75 16.27 33.42
C PRO A 395 4.21 15.52 34.68
N SER A 396 3.88 14.22 34.75
CA SER A 396 4.21 13.37 35.89
C SER A 396 5.66 12.87 35.91
N ASP A 397 6.28 12.77 34.72
CA ASP A 397 7.66 12.30 34.55
C ASP A 397 8.26 12.94 33.29
N PRO A 398 8.98 14.07 33.43
CA PRO A 398 9.54 14.79 32.26
C PRO A 398 10.64 14.06 31.50
N THR A 399 11.10 12.90 31.98
CA THR A 399 12.05 12.05 31.23
C THR A 399 11.35 11.23 30.15
N LYS A 400 10.01 11.16 30.20
CA LYS A 400 9.13 10.46 29.27
C LYS A 400 8.22 11.44 28.54
N VAL A 401 7.68 10.99 27.44
CA VAL A 401 6.77 11.79 26.60
C VAL A 401 5.42 11.12 26.44
N GLU A 402 4.38 11.90 26.12
CA GLU A 402 3.04 11.44 25.78
C GLU A 402 3.03 10.92 24.33
N ARG A 403 3.60 9.73 24.10
CA ARG A 403 3.76 9.06 22.80
C ARG A 403 3.32 7.60 22.93
N PHE A 404 2.75 7.09 21.87
CA PHE A 404 2.62 5.65 21.68
C PHE A 404 3.00 5.24 20.26
N GLU A 405 3.42 4.00 20.13
CA GLU A 405 3.48 3.26 18.88
C GLU A 405 2.53 2.05 18.96
N LEU A 406 1.78 1.78 17.90
CA LEU A 406 0.96 0.57 17.80
C LEU A 406 1.73 -0.52 17.08
N PHE A 407 1.94 -1.63 17.75
CA PHE A 407 2.50 -2.83 17.16
C PHE A 407 1.41 -3.88 16.90
N ILE A 408 1.44 -4.48 15.70
CA ILE A 408 0.62 -5.63 15.32
C ILE A 408 1.51 -6.56 14.49
N ASN A 409 1.56 -7.85 14.84
CA ASN A 409 2.38 -8.84 14.14
C ASN A 409 3.84 -8.40 14.00
N THR A 410 4.43 -7.95 15.10
CA THR A 410 5.82 -7.45 15.17
C THR A 410 6.12 -6.18 14.37
N TRP A 411 5.12 -5.48 13.87
CA TRP A 411 5.29 -4.29 13.04
C TRP A 411 4.69 -3.06 13.71
N GLU A 412 5.43 -1.99 13.71
CA GLU A 412 4.91 -0.65 13.95
C GLU A 412 3.90 -0.28 12.85
N MET A 413 2.65 -0.11 13.23
CA MET A 413 1.54 0.25 12.35
C MET A 413 1.30 1.75 12.31
N CYS A 414 1.51 2.43 13.42
CA CYS A 414 1.39 3.87 13.56
C CYS A 414 2.19 4.39 14.75
N ASN A 415 2.50 5.68 14.68
CA ASN A 415 3.19 6.43 15.72
C ASN A 415 2.39 7.71 16.02
N ALA A 416 2.14 8.01 17.29
CA ALA A 416 1.28 9.09 17.71
C ALA A 416 1.73 9.71 19.02
N TYR A 417 1.39 10.98 19.19
CA TYR A 417 1.72 11.69 20.41
C TYR A 417 0.85 12.93 20.66
N SER A 418 0.91 13.43 21.89
CA SER A 418 0.50 14.80 22.18
C SER A 418 1.57 15.73 21.66
N GLU A 419 1.18 16.64 20.77
CA GLU A 419 2.12 17.51 20.05
C GLU A 419 2.82 18.51 20.98
N LEU A 420 4.14 18.65 20.81
CA LEU A 420 4.87 19.70 21.48
C LEU A 420 4.46 21.06 20.87
N ASN A 421 3.81 21.87 21.68
CA ASN A 421 3.33 23.19 21.29
C ASN A 421 3.99 24.35 22.07
N ASP A 422 5.04 24.05 22.84
CA ASP A 422 5.91 25.04 23.48
C ASP A 422 7.07 25.40 22.52
N PRO A 423 7.09 26.62 21.96
CA PRO A 423 8.12 27.02 21.01
C PRO A 423 9.53 27.08 21.63
N ILE A 424 9.64 27.31 22.95
CA ILE A 424 10.93 27.38 23.64
C ILE A 424 11.52 25.98 23.78
N ASP A 425 10.75 25.02 24.30
CA ASP A 425 11.17 23.60 24.39
C ASP A 425 11.45 23.03 22.98
N GLN A 426 10.62 23.39 21.97
CA GLN A 426 10.84 22.92 20.59
C GLN A 426 12.17 23.42 20.01
N ARG A 427 12.53 24.69 20.25
CA ARG A 427 13.79 25.27 19.81
C ARG A 427 14.99 24.58 20.45
N GLU A 428 14.91 24.29 21.75
CA GLU A 428 15.95 23.53 22.46
C GLU A 428 16.14 22.13 21.87
N ARG A 429 15.05 21.46 21.51
CA ARG A 429 15.11 20.12 20.91
C ARG A 429 15.66 20.14 19.48
N PHE A 430 15.31 21.12 18.69
CA PHE A 430 15.90 21.30 17.37
C PHE A 430 17.39 21.58 17.44
N ALA A 431 17.84 22.43 18.39
CA ALA A 431 19.28 22.67 18.61
C ALA A 431 20.03 21.38 18.99
N ALA A 432 19.40 20.49 19.77
CA ALA A 432 19.98 19.18 20.07
C ALA A 432 20.05 18.26 18.83
N GLN A 433 19.06 18.32 17.93
CA GLN A 433 19.08 17.59 16.66
C GLN A 433 20.17 18.12 15.71
N ASP A 434 20.31 19.45 15.58
CA ASP A 434 21.40 20.06 14.80
C ASP A 434 22.79 19.62 15.33
N ALA A 435 22.96 19.57 16.64
CA ALA A 435 24.21 19.10 17.26
C ALA A 435 24.44 17.59 16.99
N ALA A 436 23.39 16.77 16.98
CA ALA A 436 23.49 15.36 16.63
C ALA A 436 23.88 15.18 15.16
N PHE A 437 23.33 15.99 14.24
CA PHE A 437 23.69 16.01 12.83
C PHE A 437 25.16 16.37 12.63
N GLU A 438 25.65 17.43 13.31
CA GLU A 438 27.07 17.82 13.28
C GLU A 438 27.99 16.72 13.84
N ALA A 439 27.49 15.92 14.77
CA ALA A 439 28.19 14.75 15.33
C ALA A 439 28.13 13.49 14.43
N GLY A 440 27.47 13.56 13.25
CA GLY A 440 27.42 12.51 12.24
C GLY A 440 26.12 11.72 12.17
N ASP A 441 25.07 12.17 12.82
CA ASP A 441 23.73 11.58 12.68
C ASP A 441 23.01 12.13 11.44
N GLU A 442 23.18 11.47 10.31
CA GLU A 442 22.61 11.88 9.02
C GLU A 442 21.05 11.83 8.97
N GLU A 443 20.41 11.25 9.97
CA GLU A 443 18.94 11.15 10.08
C GLU A 443 18.36 12.24 11.01
N ALA A 444 19.20 12.97 11.73
CA ALA A 444 18.75 14.07 12.60
C ALA A 444 18.12 15.21 11.80
N ASN A 445 17.05 15.79 12.34
CA ASN A 445 16.33 16.88 11.69
C ASN A 445 17.06 18.21 11.87
N HIS A 446 17.01 19.05 10.83
CA HIS A 446 17.47 20.44 10.93
C HIS A 446 16.39 21.33 11.53
N THR A 447 16.83 22.41 12.21
CA THR A 447 15.94 23.47 12.70
C THR A 447 15.10 24.05 11.56
N ASP A 448 13.78 24.08 11.76
CA ASP A 448 12.81 24.73 10.87
C ASP A 448 12.32 26.02 11.55
N GLU A 449 12.92 27.16 11.18
CA GLU A 449 12.58 28.47 11.75
C GLU A 449 11.16 28.90 11.40
N ASP A 450 10.62 28.53 10.23
CA ASP A 450 9.25 28.86 9.87
C ASP A 450 8.25 28.06 10.71
N PHE A 451 8.54 26.81 11.03
CA PHE A 451 7.75 26.02 11.97
C PHE A 451 7.80 26.59 13.40
N LEU A 452 8.97 27.00 13.87
CA LEU A 452 9.11 27.67 15.18
C LEU A 452 8.31 28.96 15.24
N ASN A 453 8.38 29.79 14.19
CA ASN A 453 7.56 30.99 14.08
C ASN A 453 6.03 30.67 14.12
N ALA A 454 5.61 29.60 13.48
CA ALA A 454 4.22 29.15 13.56
C ALA A 454 3.82 28.76 14.99
N LEU A 455 4.68 28.03 15.72
CA LEU A 455 4.45 27.71 17.13
C LEU A 455 4.39 28.97 18.03
N GLU A 456 5.21 29.98 17.77
CA GLU A 456 5.20 31.26 18.49
C GLU A 456 3.89 32.05 18.26
N ILE A 457 3.22 31.90 17.12
CA ILE A 457 1.88 32.43 16.89
C ILE A 457 0.84 31.75 17.80
N GLY A 458 1.07 30.48 18.15
CA GLY A 458 0.27 29.70 19.07
C GLY A 458 -0.40 28.49 18.42
N MET A 459 -0.01 27.31 18.86
CA MET A 459 -0.66 26.05 18.51
C MET A 459 -1.48 25.54 19.69
N PRO A 460 -2.79 25.21 19.51
CA PRO A 460 -3.58 24.62 20.59
C PRO A 460 -3.05 23.26 21.02
N PRO A 461 -3.44 22.73 22.20
CA PRO A 461 -3.20 21.31 22.52
C PRO A 461 -3.71 20.44 21.38
N THR A 462 -2.88 19.55 20.90
CA THR A 462 -3.16 18.78 19.67
C THR A 462 -2.64 17.35 19.83
N GLY A 463 -3.43 16.38 19.39
CA GLY A 463 -2.97 15.01 19.17
C GLY A 463 -2.68 14.80 17.69
N GLY A 464 -1.57 14.15 17.38
CA GLY A 464 -1.17 13.79 16.02
C GLY A 464 -0.82 12.32 15.90
N ILE A 465 -0.97 11.77 14.69
CA ILE A 465 -0.65 10.38 14.40
C ILE A 465 -0.28 10.16 12.94
N GLY A 466 0.73 9.33 12.71
CA GLY A 466 1.11 8.84 11.39
C GLY A 466 0.84 7.35 11.22
N TYR A 467 0.19 6.95 10.13
CA TYR A 467 -0.13 5.57 9.79
C TYR A 467 0.60 5.10 8.54
N GLY A 468 1.29 3.98 8.64
CA GLY A 468 1.84 3.28 7.48
C GLY A 468 0.73 2.60 6.67
N ILE A 469 0.19 3.26 5.65
CA ILE A 469 -0.94 2.72 4.85
C ILE A 469 -0.55 1.43 4.14
N ASP A 470 0.68 1.32 3.64
CA ASP A 470 1.12 0.09 2.98
C ASP A 470 1.16 -1.10 3.96
N ARG A 471 1.65 -0.89 5.19
CA ARG A 471 1.64 -1.91 6.26
C ARG A 471 0.21 -2.32 6.65
N LEU A 472 -0.70 -1.34 6.77
CA LEU A 472 -2.12 -1.61 7.03
C LEU A 472 -2.77 -2.45 5.92
N VAL A 473 -2.46 -2.13 4.66
CA VAL A 473 -2.94 -2.92 3.52
C VAL A 473 -2.34 -4.33 3.54
N MET A 474 -1.04 -4.48 3.81
CA MET A 474 -0.40 -5.80 3.96
C MET A 474 -1.13 -6.64 5.01
N LEU A 475 -1.40 -6.07 6.17
CA LEU A 475 -2.10 -6.74 7.28
C LEU A 475 -3.51 -7.20 6.87
N LEU A 476 -4.33 -6.31 6.29
CA LEU A 476 -5.73 -6.60 5.93
C LEU A 476 -5.90 -7.44 4.66
N THR A 477 -4.83 -7.66 3.89
CA THR A 477 -4.85 -8.46 2.65
C THR A 477 -4.01 -9.74 2.72
N ASP A 478 -3.43 -10.05 3.89
CA ASP A 478 -2.50 -11.18 4.09
C ASP A 478 -1.36 -11.17 3.06
N SER A 479 -0.74 -10.01 2.87
CA SER A 479 0.34 -9.81 1.90
C SER A 479 1.69 -9.76 2.60
N PRO A 480 2.64 -10.69 2.33
CA PRO A 480 3.87 -10.82 3.12
C PRO A 480 4.92 -9.74 2.85
N ALA A 481 4.84 -9.03 1.71
CA ALA A 481 5.81 -8.01 1.36
C ALA A 481 5.15 -6.73 0.86
N ILE A 482 5.80 -5.58 1.14
CA ILE A 482 5.33 -4.27 0.69
C ILE A 482 5.17 -4.19 -0.84
N ARG A 483 6.01 -4.92 -1.58
CA ARG A 483 5.92 -5.02 -3.04
C ARG A 483 4.66 -5.72 -3.54
N ASP A 484 4.02 -6.53 -2.71
CA ASP A 484 2.75 -7.19 -3.06
C ASP A 484 1.58 -6.20 -3.06
N VAL A 485 1.68 -5.14 -2.26
CA VAL A 485 0.65 -4.10 -2.13
C VAL A 485 0.95 -2.80 -2.88
N LEU A 486 2.12 -2.70 -3.51
CA LEU A 486 2.49 -1.61 -4.42
C LEU A 486 2.28 -2.05 -5.87
N LEU A 487 1.56 -1.26 -6.67
CA LEU A 487 1.33 -1.58 -8.09
C LEU A 487 2.65 -1.66 -8.86
N PHE A 488 3.51 -0.67 -8.69
CA PHE A 488 4.82 -0.57 -9.32
C PHE A 488 5.88 -0.28 -8.26
N PRO A 489 6.38 -1.32 -7.56
CA PRO A 489 7.42 -1.15 -6.55
C PRO A 489 8.76 -0.78 -7.18
N THR A 490 9.61 -0.11 -6.42
CA THR A 490 10.99 0.14 -6.83
C THR A 490 11.74 -1.17 -6.95
N MET A 491 12.34 -1.40 -8.11
CA MET A 491 13.09 -2.61 -8.43
C MET A 491 14.50 -2.25 -8.88
N LYS A 492 15.49 -3.06 -8.47
CA LYS A 492 16.85 -2.92 -8.98
C LYS A 492 16.86 -3.09 -10.50
N SER A 493 17.59 -2.24 -11.21
CA SER A 493 17.79 -2.36 -12.67
C SER A 493 18.43 -3.71 -13.02
N LEU A 494 17.94 -4.33 -14.09
CA LEU A 494 18.52 -5.61 -14.60
C LEU A 494 19.89 -5.42 -15.26
N ASP A 495 20.19 -4.17 -15.67
CA ASP A 495 21.42 -3.83 -16.42
C ASP A 495 22.55 -3.33 -15.49
N LYS A 496 22.43 -3.51 -14.16
CA LYS A 496 23.44 -3.09 -13.17
C LYS A 496 23.84 -4.25 -12.26
#